data_bc2c472096814fd1746613d76883b35a
#
_entry.id   bc2c472096814fd1746613d76883b35a
#
_cell.length_a   1.000
_cell.length_b   1.000
_cell.length_c   1.000
_cell.angle_alpha   90.00
_cell.angle_beta   90.00
_cell.angle_gamma   90.00
#
_symmetry.space_group_name_H-M   'P 1'
#
loop_
_entity.id
_entity.type
_entity.pdbx_description
1 polymer ?
#
loop_
_entity_poly.entity_id
_entity_poly.type
_entity_poly.pdbx_seq_one_letter_code
_entity_poly.pdbx_strand_id
1 'polypeptide(L)'
;FVLPNNKNIIMAAQQCVGLAEGKQVVVIPTRTVPQGVSAMLVLDPDAEEQANIQAMTEASEHVRTCEVTYAARNSDFDGFAIHEGDFMALQDGQLFGTERDLSALLSHLAQSQPHQDAEFINIYYGEDVSEEDAERAADIFRKTCPNAEVTLLCGGQPVYYYMISSE
;
A
#
# COMPACT_ATOMS: atom_id res chain seq x y z
N PHE A 1 7.39 -19.09 2.93
CA PHE A 1 6.51 -18.01 3.40
C PHE A 1 5.60 -17.57 2.28
N VAL A 2 4.29 -17.38 2.55
CA VAL A 2 3.28 -16.88 1.63
C VAL A 2 2.78 -15.53 2.14
N LEU A 3 2.89 -14.50 1.30
CA LEU A 3 2.43 -13.15 1.58
C LEU A 3 1.26 -12.85 0.62
N PRO A 4 0.00 -12.97 1.06
CA PRO A 4 -1.17 -12.80 0.18
C PRO A 4 -1.29 -11.38 -0.41
N ASN A 5 -0.85 -10.36 0.32
CA ASN A 5 -0.92 -8.95 -0.07
C ASN A 5 -2.34 -8.48 -0.45
N ASN A 6 -3.34 -9.23 0.03
CA ASN A 6 -4.75 -8.94 -0.21
C ASN A 6 -5.60 -9.58 0.90
N LYS A 7 -6.38 -8.75 1.61
CA LYS A 7 -7.23 -9.22 2.73
C LYS A 7 -8.20 -10.34 2.36
N ASN A 8 -8.66 -10.36 1.11
CA ASN A 8 -9.65 -11.34 0.64
C ASN A 8 -9.03 -12.72 0.36
N ILE A 9 -7.70 -12.80 0.23
CA ILE A 9 -6.96 -14.04 -0.09
C ILE A 9 -6.39 -14.69 1.16
N ILE A 10 -6.20 -13.96 2.27
CA ILE A 10 -5.56 -14.46 3.48
C ILE A 10 -6.19 -15.76 3.97
N MET A 11 -7.52 -15.81 4.08
CA MET A 11 -8.23 -17.00 4.55
C MET A 11 -8.02 -18.21 3.62
N ALA A 12 -8.08 -17.99 2.31
CA ALA A 12 -7.82 -19.05 1.32
C ALA A 12 -6.39 -19.57 1.40
N ALA A 13 -5.40 -18.67 1.55
CA ALA A 13 -4.00 -19.04 1.73
C ALA A 13 -3.81 -19.89 2.99
N GLN A 14 -4.42 -19.49 4.12
CA GLN A 14 -4.36 -20.24 5.38
C GLN A 14 -4.98 -21.65 5.27
N GLN A 15 -6.09 -21.79 4.53
CA GLN A 15 -6.71 -23.10 4.29
C GLN A 15 -5.83 -24.01 3.43
N CYS A 16 -5.02 -23.47 2.53
CA CYS A 16 -4.11 -24.25 1.69
C CYS A 16 -2.89 -24.79 2.45
N VAL A 17 -2.54 -24.27 3.63
CA VAL A 17 -1.39 -24.74 4.41
C VAL A 17 -1.48 -26.23 4.70
N GLY A 18 -2.67 -26.71 5.11
CA GLY A 18 -2.90 -28.13 5.41
C GLY A 18 -2.88 -29.07 4.19
N LEU A 19 -2.89 -28.50 2.96
CA LEU A 19 -2.84 -29.26 1.71
C LEU A 19 -1.43 -29.38 1.14
N ALA A 20 -0.46 -28.66 1.72
CA ALA A 20 0.91 -28.67 1.24
C ALA A 20 1.59 -30.01 1.61
N GLU A 21 2.11 -30.71 0.59
CA GLU A 21 2.85 -31.95 0.78
C GLU A 21 4.34 -31.71 0.56
N GLY A 22 5.16 -32.25 1.48
CA GLY A 22 6.63 -32.22 1.38
C GLY A 22 7.26 -30.84 1.55
N LYS A 23 6.50 -29.83 1.97
CA LYS A 23 6.98 -28.47 2.28
C LYS A 23 6.27 -27.94 3.51
N GLN A 24 7.01 -27.15 4.29
CA GLN A 24 6.43 -26.35 5.34
C GLN A 24 5.97 -25.01 4.73
N VAL A 25 4.73 -24.63 4.99
CA VAL A 25 4.14 -23.40 4.47
C VAL A 25 3.65 -22.56 5.63
N VAL A 26 4.07 -21.31 5.64
CA VAL A 26 3.65 -20.31 6.62
C VAL A 26 3.02 -19.12 5.90
N VAL A 27 1.87 -18.66 6.35
CA VAL A 27 1.19 -17.48 5.81
C VAL A 27 1.41 -16.29 6.72
N ILE A 28 2.07 -15.25 6.21
CA ILE A 28 2.17 -13.95 6.86
C ILE A 28 0.98 -13.11 6.36
N PRO A 29 0.06 -12.65 7.22
CA PRO A 29 -1.25 -12.13 6.80
C PRO A 29 -1.20 -10.69 6.26
N THR A 30 -0.33 -10.46 5.29
CA THR A 30 -0.19 -9.17 4.60
C THR A 30 -1.43 -8.84 3.78
N ARG A 31 -1.88 -7.60 3.83
CA ARG A 31 -3.12 -7.12 3.19
C ARG A 31 -2.86 -6.29 1.96
N THR A 32 -1.65 -5.75 1.81
CA THR A 32 -1.23 -4.88 0.72
C THR A 32 0.17 -5.26 0.24
N VAL A 33 0.51 -4.89 -0.98
CA VAL A 33 1.84 -5.14 -1.55
C VAL A 33 2.95 -4.46 -0.72
N PRO A 34 2.81 -3.18 -0.29
CA PRO A 34 3.81 -2.56 0.58
C PRO A 34 4.04 -3.34 1.88
N GLN A 35 2.99 -3.84 2.53
CA GLN A 35 3.13 -4.70 3.72
C GLN A 35 3.96 -5.95 3.42
N GLY A 36 3.74 -6.57 2.25
CA GLY A 36 4.54 -7.71 1.80
C GLY A 36 6.00 -7.35 1.55
N VAL A 37 6.27 -6.18 1.01
CA VAL A 37 7.65 -5.68 0.79
C VAL A 37 8.36 -5.51 2.14
N SER A 38 7.77 -4.79 3.10
CA SER A 38 8.38 -4.59 4.43
C SER A 38 8.58 -5.93 5.16
N ALA A 39 7.62 -6.85 5.08
CA ALA A 39 7.80 -8.19 5.63
C ALA A 39 9.00 -8.95 5.02
N MET A 40 9.19 -8.83 3.70
CA MET A 40 10.31 -9.50 3.02
C MET A 40 11.67 -8.90 3.36
N LEU A 41 11.73 -7.60 3.64
CA LEU A 41 12.99 -6.90 3.96
C LEU A 41 13.60 -7.36 5.30
N VAL A 42 12.77 -7.84 6.22
CA VAL A 42 13.22 -8.32 7.54
C VAL A 42 13.43 -9.83 7.60
N LEU A 43 13.19 -10.57 6.51
CA LEU A 43 13.43 -12.00 6.45
C LEU A 43 14.93 -12.31 6.60
N ASP A 44 15.27 -13.08 7.61
CA ASP A 44 16.61 -13.61 7.84
C ASP A 44 16.64 -15.13 7.52
N PRO A 45 17.31 -15.55 6.44
CA PRO A 45 17.39 -16.98 6.06
C PRO A 45 18.08 -17.86 7.09
N ASP A 46 18.91 -17.29 7.97
CA ASP A 46 19.67 -18.00 9.00
C ASP A 46 18.96 -18.04 10.36
N ALA A 47 17.85 -17.30 10.50
CA ALA A 47 17.07 -17.27 11.72
C ALA A 47 16.07 -18.46 11.80
N GLU A 48 15.67 -18.79 13.03
CA GLU A 48 14.60 -19.74 13.28
C GLU A 48 13.28 -19.29 12.68
N GLU A 49 12.46 -20.23 12.19
CA GLU A 49 11.17 -19.94 11.53
C GLU A 49 10.28 -19.02 12.37
N GLN A 50 10.16 -19.29 13.68
CA GLN A 50 9.30 -18.52 14.56
C GLN A 50 9.76 -17.06 14.71
N ALA A 51 11.09 -16.85 14.71
CA ALA A 51 11.66 -15.50 14.73
C ALA A 51 11.32 -14.73 13.44
N ASN A 52 11.40 -15.38 12.29
CA ASN A 52 10.98 -14.79 11.01
C ASN A 52 9.48 -14.50 10.97
N ILE A 53 8.62 -15.41 11.45
CA ILE A 53 7.17 -15.18 11.53
C ILE A 53 6.88 -13.90 12.33
N GLN A 54 7.50 -13.77 13.50
CA GLN A 54 7.32 -12.63 14.36
C GLN A 54 7.81 -11.34 13.68
N ALA A 55 9.05 -11.30 13.22
CA ALA A 55 9.65 -10.13 12.60
C ALA A 55 8.86 -9.66 11.36
N MET A 56 8.51 -10.60 10.46
CA MET A 56 7.76 -10.30 9.25
C MET A 56 6.34 -9.78 9.55
N THR A 57 5.67 -10.35 10.56
CA THR A 57 4.34 -9.91 10.99
C THR A 57 4.42 -8.50 11.56
N GLU A 58 5.32 -8.26 12.51
CA GLU A 58 5.54 -6.94 13.12
C GLU A 58 5.86 -5.88 12.07
N ALA A 59 6.80 -6.17 11.14
CA ALA A 59 7.13 -5.23 10.06
C ALA A 59 5.90 -4.88 9.21
N SER A 60 5.09 -5.89 8.82
CA SER A 60 3.90 -5.64 8.02
C SER A 60 2.82 -4.81 8.75
N GLU A 61 2.70 -4.95 10.06
CA GLU A 61 1.70 -4.21 10.87
C GLU A 61 2.05 -2.73 11.04
N HIS A 62 3.31 -2.36 10.94
CA HIS A 62 3.75 -0.95 11.00
C HIS A 62 3.47 -0.17 9.71
N VAL A 63 3.26 -0.87 8.59
CA VAL A 63 3.01 -0.23 7.29
C VAL A 63 1.56 0.23 7.16
N ARG A 64 1.36 1.51 6.96
CA ARG A 64 0.10 2.09 6.47
C ARG A 64 0.14 2.17 4.95
N THR A 65 -0.96 1.83 4.29
CA THR A 65 -1.01 1.84 2.83
C THR A 65 -2.15 2.72 2.34
N CYS A 66 -1.84 3.61 1.41
CA CYS A 66 -2.81 4.33 0.63
C CYS A 66 -2.78 3.88 -0.84
N GLU A 67 -3.94 3.60 -1.41
CA GLU A 67 -4.12 3.20 -2.80
C GLU A 67 -4.89 4.31 -3.52
N VAL A 68 -4.31 4.86 -4.60
CA VAL A 68 -4.91 5.92 -5.41
C VAL A 68 -5.35 5.35 -6.75
N THR A 69 -6.62 5.48 -7.07
CA THR A 69 -7.24 4.97 -8.30
C THR A 69 -8.30 5.95 -8.80
N TYR A 70 -9.11 5.55 -9.75
CA TYR A 70 -10.23 6.33 -10.26
C TYR A 70 -11.56 5.59 -10.09
N ALA A 71 -12.65 6.34 -10.03
CA ALA A 71 -13.99 5.79 -9.99
C ALA A 71 -14.44 5.35 -11.39
N ALA A 72 -14.63 4.05 -11.57
CA ALA A 72 -15.08 3.47 -12.85
C ALA A 72 -16.57 3.72 -13.15
N ARG A 73 -17.35 4.22 -12.18
CA ARG A 73 -18.77 4.54 -12.28
C ARG A 73 -19.20 5.47 -11.15
N ASN A 74 -20.34 6.14 -11.35
CA ASN A 74 -20.98 6.86 -10.26
C ASN A 74 -21.38 5.90 -9.14
N SER A 75 -21.10 6.24 -7.91
CA SER A 75 -21.47 5.48 -6.72
C SER A 75 -21.71 6.41 -5.53
N ASP A 76 -22.33 5.88 -4.49
CA ASP A 76 -22.42 6.51 -3.18
C ASP A 76 -21.69 5.59 -2.18
N PHE A 77 -20.79 6.14 -1.40
CA PHE A 77 -20.06 5.41 -0.39
C PHE A 77 -20.10 6.20 0.91
N ASP A 78 -20.82 5.68 1.92
CA ASP A 78 -21.00 6.29 3.25
C ASP A 78 -21.48 7.76 3.19
N GLY A 79 -22.35 8.09 2.20
CA GLY A 79 -22.89 9.45 2.01
C GLY A 79 -22.00 10.39 1.18
N PHE A 80 -20.88 9.89 0.64
CA PHE A 80 -20.06 10.62 -0.33
C PHE A 80 -20.48 10.26 -1.76
N ALA A 81 -20.94 11.24 -2.52
CA ALA A 81 -21.21 11.09 -3.94
C ALA A 81 -19.86 10.99 -4.70
N ILE A 82 -19.61 9.86 -5.31
CA ILE A 82 -18.44 9.61 -6.15
C ILE A 82 -18.89 9.65 -7.60
N HIS A 83 -18.26 10.46 -8.44
CA HIS A 83 -18.58 10.54 -9.85
C HIS A 83 -17.59 9.74 -10.68
N GLU A 84 -18.08 9.18 -11.77
CA GLU A 84 -17.24 8.49 -12.74
C GLU A 84 -16.10 9.41 -13.22
N GLY A 85 -14.87 8.89 -13.16
CA GLY A 85 -13.65 9.60 -13.51
C GLY A 85 -13.03 10.43 -12.39
N ASP A 86 -13.67 10.56 -11.21
CA ASP A 86 -13.04 11.17 -10.05
C ASP A 86 -11.87 10.28 -9.58
N PHE A 87 -10.77 10.89 -9.17
CA PHE A 87 -9.71 10.18 -8.45
C PHE A 87 -10.17 9.89 -7.04
N MET A 88 -9.81 8.72 -6.53
CA MET A 88 -10.16 8.29 -5.18
C MET A 88 -8.96 7.70 -4.47
N ALA A 89 -8.86 7.94 -3.18
CA ALA A 89 -7.84 7.37 -2.32
C ALA A 89 -8.47 6.46 -1.26
N LEU A 90 -7.87 5.28 -1.10
CA LEU A 90 -8.24 4.31 -0.08
C LEU A 90 -7.09 4.21 0.92
N GLN A 91 -7.32 4.63 2.16
CA GLN A 91 -6.37 4.49 3.27
C GLN A 91 -6.66 3.22 4.05
N ASP A 92 -5.74 2.27 4.06
CA ASP A 92 -5.91 0.95 4.69
C ASP A 92 -7.22 0.25 4.28
N GLY A 93 -7.63 0.45 3.02
CA GLY A 93 -8.84 -0.11 2.43
C GLY A 93 -10.16 0.60 2.79
N GLN A 94 -10.09 1.78 3.41
CA GLN A 94 -11.22 2.68 3.67
C GLN A 94 -11.13 3.92 2.78
N LEU A 95 -12.27 4.43 2.31
CA LEU A 95 -12.27 5.64 1.50
C LEU A 95 -11.75 6.83 2.33
N PHE A 96 -10.63 7.40 1.88
CA PHE A 96 -10.06 8.62 2.43
C PHE A 96 -10.74 9.86 1.84
N GLY A 97 -10.92 9.87 0.53
CA GLY A 97 -11.54 10.98 -0.18
C GLY A 97 -11.52 10.80 -1.69
N THR A 98 -12.20 11.73 -2.36
CA THR A 98 -12.28 11.81 -3.82
C THR A 98 -12.05 13.24 -4.28
N GLU A 99 -11.38 13.40 -5.43
CA GLU A 99 -11.11 14.69 -6.05
C GLU A 99 -11.12 14.55 -7.59
N ARG A 100 -11.44 15.61 -8.28
CA ARG A 100 -11.29 15.68 -9.74
C ARG A 100 -9.85 15.94 -10.18
N ASP A 101 -9.08 16.56 -9.32
CA ASP A 101 -7.66 16.86 -9.53
C ASP A 101 -6.80 15.92 -8.70
N LEU A 102 -5.95 15.15 -9.37
CA LEU A 102 -5.06 14.19 -8.72
C LEU A 102 -4.06 14.85 -7.78
N SER A 103 -3.54 16.02 -8.16
CA SER A 103 -2.56 16.74 -7.34
C SER A 103 -3.21 17.29 -6.06
N ALA A 104 -4.48 17.71 -6.12
CA ALA A 104 -5.25 18.09 -4.94
C ALA A 104 -5.44 16.89 -4.00
N LEU A 105 -5.83 15.71 -4.53
CA LEU A 105 -5.97 14.49 -3.75
C LEU A 105 -4.67 14.10 -3.06
N LEU A 106 -3.55 14.09 -3.80
CA LEU A 106 -2.23 13.76 -3.26
C LEU A 106 -1.78 14.78 -2.20
N SER A 107 -2.11 16.06 -2.37
CA SER A 107 -1.82 17.10 -1.38
C SER A 107 -2.60 16.89 -0.08
N HIS A 108 -3.87 16.51 -0.17
CA HIS A 108 -4.68 16.17 1.01
C HIS A 108 -4.16 14.92 1.70
N LEU A 109 -3.77 13.89 0.93
CA LEU A 109 -3.14 12.69 1.48
C LEU A 109 -1.85 13.00 2.24
N ALA A 110 -0.95 13.77 1.63
CA ALA A 110 0.33 14.13 2.26
C ALA A 110 0.15 14.91 3.58
N GLN A 111 -0.99 15.61 3.75
CA GLN A 111 -1.33 16.32 4.98
C GLN A 111 -1.99 15.43 6.05
N SER A 112 -2.32 14.18 5.70
CA SER A 112 -2.94 13.26 6.66
C SER A 112 -1.95 12.76 7.70
N GLN A 113 -2.47 12.43 8.89
CA GLN A 113 -1.68 12.02 10.05
C GLN A 113 -0.66 10.91 9.73
N PRO A 114 -1.03 9.79 9.07
CA PRO A 114 -0.09 8.71 8.80
C PRO A 114 1.15 9.14 8.01
N HIS A 115 1.00 10.10 7.09
CA HIS A 115 2.12 10.59 6.30
C HIS A 115 2.93 11.68 7.02
N GLN A 116 2.29 12.46 7.90
CA GLN A 116 2.98 13.50 8.70
C GLN A 116 3.85 12.89 9.80
N ASP A 117 3.46 11.74 10.34
CA ASP A 117 4.17 11.05 11.41
C ASP A 117 5.18 10.01 10.89
N ALA A 118 5.22 9.77 9.56
CA ALA A 118 6.07 8.77 8.95
C ALA A 118 7.56 9.20 8.92
N GLU A 119 8.44 8.24 9.13
CA GLU A 119 9.89 8.37 8.86
C GLU A 119 10.22 8.02 7.41
N PHE A 120 9.47 7.07 6.82
CA PHE A 120 9.64 6.62 5.43
C PHE A 120 8.31 6.66 4.69
N ILE A 121 8.34 7.22 3.48
CA ILE A 121 7.22 7.22 2.54
C ILE A 121 7.70 6.63 1.22
N ASN A 122 7.17 5.47 0.84
CA ASN A 122 7.47 4.85 -0.45
C ASN A 122 6.29 5.02 -1.40
N ILE A 123 6.53 5.58 -2.57
CA ILE A 123 5.52 5.85 -3.61
C ILE A 123 5.80 4.92 -4.79
N TYR A 124 4.90 3.96 -5.01
CA TYR A 124 4.94 3.05 -6.16
C TYR A 124 3.99 3.57 -7.23
N TYR A 125 4.50 4.01 -8.39
CA TYR A 125 3.64 4.47 -9.49
C TYR A 125 3.29 3.34 -10.45
N GLY A 126 2.04 3.38 -10.95
CA GLY A 126 1.46 2.37 -11.82
C GLY A 126 1.84 2.54 -13.30
N GLU A 127 1.41 1.58 -14.12
CA GLU A 127 1.71 1.54 -15.56
C GLU A 127 1.14 2.74 -16.36
N ASP A 128 0.05 3.33 -15.86
CA ASP A 128 -0.62 4.49 -16.50
C ASP A 128 -0.04 5.85 -16.06
N VAL A 129 1.03 5.86 -15.26
CA VAL A 129 1.66 7.09 -14.76
C VAL A 129 3.03 7.27 -15.41
N SER A 130 3.26 8.44 -16.02
CA SER A 130 4.59 8.79 -16.52
C SER A 130 5.57 9.05 -15.37
N GLU A 131 6.87 8.83 -15.62
CA GLU A 131 7.90 9.12 -14.61
C GLU A 131 7.90 10.60 -14.20
N GLU A 132 7.60 11.50 -15.13
CA GLU A 132 7.50 12.94 -14.85
C GLU A 132 6.31 13.27 -13.91
N ASP A 133 5.15 12.63 -14.13
CA ASP A 133 3.99 12.78 -13.24
C ASP A 133 4.25 12.16 -11.86
N ALA A 134 4.94 11.01 -11.84
CA ALA A 134 5.32 10.35 -10.61
C ALA A 134 6.29 11.20 -9.79
N GLU A 135 7.25 11.86 -10.42
CA GLU A 135 8.18 12.77 -9.74
C GLU A 135 7.45 13.99 -9.17
N ARG A 136 6.47 14.55 -9.92
CA ARG A 136 5.61 15.63 -9.41
C ARG A 136 4.81 15.20 -8.18
N ALA A 137 4.31 13.97 -8.18
CA ALA A 137 3.61 13.40 -7.02
C ALA A 137 4.56 13.26 -5.82
N ALA A 138 5.76 12.71 -6.01
CA ALA A 138 6.77 12.59 -4.96
C ALA A 138 7.16 13.95 -4.37
N ASP A 139 7.27 14.98 -5.20
CA ASP A 139 7.58 16.34 -4.77
C ASP A 139 6.51 16.94 -3.85
N ILE A 140 5.23 16.57 -4.02
CA ILE A 140 4.17 16.97 -3.09
C ILE A 140 4.48 16.43 -1.69
N PHE A 141 4.80 15.14 -1.59
CA PHE A 141 5.12 14.51 -0.30
C PHE A 141 6.42 15.05 0.30
N ARG A 142 7.49 15.21 -0.49
CA ARG A 142 8.77 15.80 -0.01
C ARG A 142 8.58 17.18 0.59
N LYS A 143 7.72 18.01 -0.01
CA LYS A 143 7.43 19.37 0.47
C LYS A 143 6.53 19.40 1.70
N THR A 144 5.59 18.47 1.77
CA THR A 144 4.55 18.45 2.81
C THR A 144 5.00 17.65 4.05
N CYS A 145 5.85 16.62 3.86
CA CYS A 145 6.36 15.74 4.90
C CYS A 145 7.89 15.89 5.02
N PRO A 146 8.40 17.02 5.50
CA PRO A 146 9.85 17.34 5.46
C PRO A 146 10.69 16.44 6.39
N ASN A 147 10.08 15.71 7.30
CA ASN A 147 10.76 14.79 8.22
C ASN A 147 10.82 13.36 7.67
N ALA A 148 10.08 13.05 6.61
CA ALA A 148 10.06 11.73 6.00
C ALA A 148 11.09 11.63 4.85
N GLU A 149 11.73 10.46 4.76
CA GLU A 149 12.45 10.09 3.54
C GLU A 149 11.45 9.59 2.50
N VAL A 150 11.35 10.29 1.36
CA VAL A 150 10.40 9.96 0.29
C VAL A 150 11.13 9.27 -0.86
N THR A 151 10.81 8.01 -1.08
CA THR A 151 11.35 7.18 -2.18
C THR A 151 10.29 6.98 -3.26
N LEU A 152 10.67 7.20 -4.53
CA LEU A 152 9.84 6.94 -5.69
C LEU A 152 10.29 5.66 -6.39
N LEU A 153 9.36 4.75 -6.66
CA LEU A 153 9.61 3.44 -7.23
C LEU A 153 8.65 3.16 -8.40
N CYS A 154 9.15 2.59 -9.50
CA CYS A 154 8.31 2.09 -10.57
C CYS A 154 7.66 0.77 -10.11
N GLY A 155 6.38 0.81 -9.78
CA GLY A 155 5.60 -0.37 -9.41
C GLY A 155 5.04 -1.11 -10.63
N GLY A 156 4.69 -0.37 -11.70
CA GLY A 156 4.11 -0.92 -12.92
C GLY A 156 2.77 -1.63 -12.70
N GLN A 157 2.12 -1.41 -11.57
CA GLN A 157 0.83 -2.02 -11.24
C GLN A 157 -0.28 -1.44 -12.11
N PRO A 158 -1.25 -2.28 -12.55
CA PRO A 158 -2.47 -1.81 -13.21
C PRO A 158 -3.46 -1.23 -12.20
N VAL A 159 -4.44 -0.46 -12.66
CA VAL A 159 -5.59 0.05 -11.91
C VAL A 159 -5.24 1.15 -10.91
N TYR A 160 -4.18 0.99 -10.14
CA TYR A 160 -3.76 1.99 -9.16
C TYR A 160 -2.70 2.91 -9.74
N TYR A 161 -3.00 4.20 -9.82
CA TYR A 161 -2.01 5.22 -10.21
C TYR A 161 -0.85 5.25 -9.23
N TYR A 162 -1.16 5.19 -7.93
CA TYR A 162 -0.15 5.14 -6.88
C TYR A 162 -0.56 4.15 -5.78
N MET A 163 0.42 3.41 -5.29
CA MET A 163 0.38 2.79 -3.97
C MET A 163 1.42 3.52 -3.11
N ILE A 164 1.01 3.98 -1.93
CA ILE A 164 1.86 4.79 -1.06
C ILE A 164 1.90 4.11 0.29
N SER A 165 3.10 3.75 0.76
CA SER A 165 3.30 3.28 2.12
C SER A 165 3.88 4.38 2.99
N SER A 166 3.52 4.36 4.26
CA SER A 166 4.11 5.19 5.31
C SER A 166 4.43 4.33 6.53
N GLU A 167 5.65 4.50 7.05
CA GLU A 167 6.26 3.74 8.14
C GLU A 167 6.93 4.66 9.15
#